data_c1468389c8651a5188aad40a559e8e76
#
_entry.id   c1468389c8651a5188aad40a559e8e76
#
_cell.length_a   1.000
_cell.length_b   1.000
_cell.length_c   1.000
_cell.angle_alpha   90.00
_cell.angle_beta   90.00
_cell.angle_gamma   90.00
#
_symmetry.space_group_name_H-M   'P 1'
#
loop_
_entity.id
_entity.type
_entity.pdbx_description
1 polymer ?
#
loop_
_entity_poly.entity_id
_entity_poly.type
_entity_poly.pdbx_seq_one_letter_code
_entity_poly.pdbx_strand_id
1 'polypeptide(L)'
;CFIFINQIREKIGIMFGNPETTTGGRALKFYSSVRLDIRRIAAIKEGDQNVGNRTKVKVVKNKMAPPFKQAEFDINFGLGISREGELLDLAVDHKIVEKSGSWFSYGQERLGQGRENSKHFLRDNTDIRGKLEHELKVALGIAKPLQKVEAAEAS
;
A
#
# COMPACT_ATOMS: atom_id res chain seq x y z
N CYS A 1 22.42 5.53 3.16
CA CYS A 1 21.75 4.40 2.48
C CYS A 1 21.98 4.57 0.96
N PHE A 2 22.37 3.47 0.28
CA PHE A 2 22.48 3.45 -1.18
C PHE A 2 21.32 2.65 -1.75
N ILE A 3 20.62 3.22 -2.74
CA ILE A 3 19.50 2.58 -3.44
C ILE A 3 19.90 2.41 -4.90
N PHE A 4 19.94 1.16 -5.36
CA PHE A 4 20.21 0.81 -6.75
C PHE A 4 18.90 0.50 -7.46
N ILE A 5 18.60 1.25 -8.53
CA ILE A 5 17.46 0.97 -9.40
C ILE A 5 17.97 0.15 -10.58
N ASN A 6 17.38 -1.02 -10.79
CA ASN A 6 17.79 -1.94 -11.85
C ASN A 6 16.59 -2.42 -12.66
N GLN A 7 16.79 -2.65 -13.94
CA GLN A 7 15.77 -3.17 -14.84
C GLN A 7 15.86 -4.69 -14.94
N ILE A 8 14.69 -5.33 -15.07
CA ILE A 8 14.59 -6.74 -15.39
C ILE A 8 14.80 -6.91 -16.90
N ARG A 9 15.61 -7.90 -17.27
CA ARG A 9 15.86 -8.31 -18.64
C ARG A 9 15.57 -9.81 -18.75
N GLU A 10 15.19 -10.25 -19.93
CA GLU A 10 15.02 -11.67 -20.22
C GLU A 10 16.25 -12.19 -20.95
N LYS A 11 16.71 -13.36 -20.54
CA LYS A 11 17.75 -14.10 -21.25
C LYS A 11 17.11 -14.95 -22.35
N ILE A 12 17.55 -14.74 -23.57
CA ILE A 12 17.14 -15.54 -24.74
C ILE A 12 17.74 -16.95 -24.61
N GLY A 13 16.96 -17.98 -24.92
CA GLY A 13 17.45 -19.37 -25.00
C GLY A 13 17.34 -20.19 -23.69
N ILE A 14 16.70 -19.67 -22.64
CA ILE A 14 16.39 -20.46 -21.44
C ILE A 14 15.05 -21.16 -21.64
N MET A 15 15.08 -22.48 -21.90
CA MET A 15 13.88 -23.31 -22.06
C MET A 15 13.26 -23.73 -20.71
N PHE A 16 14.04 -23.76 -19.64
CA PHE A 16 13.59 -24.18 -18.31
C PHE A 16 14.07 -23.20 -17.24
N GLY A 17 13.21 -22.88 -16.26
CA GLY A 17 13.49 -21.96 -15.16
C GLY A 17 13.06 -20.52 -15.44
N ASN A 18 13.47 -19.60 -14.57
CA ASN A 18 13.13 -18.19 -14.71
C ASN A 18 14.13 -17.46 -15.63
N PRO A 19 13.73 -17.00 -16.82
CA PRO A 19 14.60 -16.29 -17.74
C PRO A 19 14.96 -14.88 -17.28
N GLU A 20 14.28 -14.36 -16.26
CA GLU A 20 14.49 -13.00 -15.78
C GLU A 20 15.86 -12.81 -15.13
N THR A 21 16.55 -11.78 -15.53
CA THR A 21 17.85 -11.39 -14.99
C THR A 21 17.94 -9.88 -14.82
N THR A 22 18.87 -9.42 -14.02
CA THR A 22 19.17 -8.00 -13.85
C THR A 22 20.52 -7.70 -14.52
N THR A 23 20.67 -6.46 -15.02
CA THR A 23 21.97 -5.99 -15.52
C THR A 23 22.98 -5.83 -14.37
N GLY A 24 24.28 -5.79 -14.68
CA GLY A 24 25.34 -5.58 -13.67
C GLY A 24 25.84 -6.84 -12.95
N GLY A 25 25.54 -8.03 -13.52
CA GLY A 25 26.09 -9.30 -13.02
C GLY A 25 25.46 -9.75 -11.69
N ARG A 26 26.22 -10.59 -10.95
CA ARG A 26 25.72 -11.22 -9.71
C ARG A 26 26.05 -10.43 -8.44
N ALA A 27 26.98 -9.47 -8.48
CA ALA A 27 27.51 -8.79 -7.32
C ALA A 27 26.41 -8.12 -6.46
N LEU A 28 25.51 -7.33 -7.07
CA LEU A 28 24.40 -6.68 -6.36
C LEU A 28 23.46 -7.69 -5.68
N LYS A 29 23.26 -8.86 -6.27
CA LYS A 29 22.41 -9.90 -5.67
C LYS A 29 22.99 -10.42 -4.36
N PHE A 30 24.31 -10.51 -4.24
CA PHE A 30 24.99 -10.99 -3.04
C PHE A 30 25.15 -9.89 -1.99
N TYR A 31 25.64 -8.72 -2.38
CA TYR A 31 25.99 -7.66 -1.45
C TYR A 31 24.80 -6.85 -0.93
N SER A 32 23.68 -6.73 -1.68
CA SER A 32 22.50 -6.00 -1.21
C SER A 32 21.96 -6.58 0.10
N SER A 33 21.63 -5.72 1.05
CA SER A 33 20.95 -6.09 2.30
C SER A 33 19.46 -6.37 2.09
N VAL A 34 18.82 -5.57 1.26
CA VAL A 34 17.41 -5.70 0.89
C VAL A 34 17.29 -5.71 -0.63
N ARG A 35 16.39 -6.52 -1.15
CA ARG A 35 16.06 -6.57 -2.57
C ARG A 35 14.56 -6.63 -2.75
N LEU A 36 14.03 -5.67 -3.50
CA LEU A 36 12.62 -5.54 -3.81
C LEU A 36 12.38 -5.81 -5.30
N ASP A 37 11.37 -6.58 -5.60
CA ASP A 37 10.83 -6.77 -6.96
C ASP A 37 9.54 -5.95 -7.05
N ILE A 38 9.52 -4.99 -7.98
CA ILE A 38 8.42 -4.04 -8.15
C ILE A 38 7.80 -4.28 -9.52
N ARG A 39 6.48 -4.59 -9.54
CA ARG A 39 5.76 -4.88 -10.78
C ARG A 39 4.43 -4.14 -10.84
N ARG A 40 4.13 -3.63 -12.02
CA ARG A 40 2.78 -3.15 -12.32
C ARG A 40 1.87 -4.37 -12.50
N ILE A 41 0.72 -4.36 -11.80
CA ILE A 41 -0.31 -5.40 -11.89
C ILE A 41 -1.41 -4.98 -12.86
N ALA A 42 -1.89 -3.73 -12.73
CA ALA A 42 -2.99 -3.20 -13.50
C ALA A 42 -2.82 -1.70 -13.75
N ALA A 43 -3.50 -1.19 -14.76
CA ALA A 43 -3.68 0.24 -14.95
C ALA A 43 -4.93 0.72 -14.20
N ILE A 44 -4.84 1.88 -13.55
CA ILE A 44 -5.97 2.55 -12.92
C ILE A 44 -6.53 3.52 -13.95
N LYS A 45 -7.81 3.37 -14.24
CA LYS A 45 -8.52 4.19 -15.21
C LYS A 45 -9.58 5.02 -14.52
N GLU A 46 -9.72 6.26 -14.97
CA GLU A 46 -10.82 7.14 -14.65
C GLU A 46 -11.51 7.51 -15.97
N GLY A 47 -12.68 6.91 -16.23
CA GLY A 47 -13.25 6.87 -17.55
C GLY A 47 -12.34 6.15 -18.56
N ASP A 48 -11.99 6.81 -19.65
CA ASP A 48 -11.10 6.29 -20.68
C ASP A 48 -9.61 6.60 -20.47
N GLN A 49 -9.29 7.42 -19.46
CA GLN A 49 -7.92 7.85 -19.21
C GLN A 49 -7.22 6.98 -18.16
N ASN A 50 -5.96 6.65 -18.44
CA ASN A 50 -5.11 6.02 -17.44
C ASN A 50 -4.57 7.08 -16.49
N VAL A 51 -4.99 7.04 -15.21
CA VAL A 51 -4.60 7.99 -14.17
C VAL A 51 -3.52 7.45 -13.25
N GLY A 52 -3.25 6.16 -13.31
CA GLY A 52 -2.25 5.53 -12.44
C GLY A 52 -2.02 4.06 -12.74
N ASN A 53 -1.22 3.44 -11.89
CA ASN A 53 -0.92 2.01 -11.94
C ASN A 53 -1.09 1.40 -10.54
N ARG A 54 -1.75 0.23 -10.48
CA ARG A 54 -1.65 -0.64 -9.31
C ARG A 54 -0.34 -1.40 -9.37
N THR A 55 0.42 -1.32 -8.30
CA THR A 55 1.78 -1.82 -8.22
C THR A 55 1.91 -2.82 -7.09
N LYS A 56 2.61 -3.91 -7.33
CA LYS A 56 2.96 -4.93 -6.34
C LYS A 56 4.45 -4.88 -6.08
N VAL A 57 4.81 -4.83 -4.81
CA VAL A 57 6.20 -4.94 -4.33
C VAL A 57 6.35 -6.24 -3.55
N LYS A 58 7.35 -7.03 -3.92
CA LYS A 58 7.73 -8.25 -3.21
C LYS A 58 9.13 -8.12 -2.64
N VAL A 59 9.29 -8.39 -1.36
CA VAL A 59 10.60 -8.45 -0.70
C VAL A 59 11.23 -9.81 -1.02
N VAL A 60 12.16 -9.84 -2.00
CA VAL A 60 12.80 -11.09 -2.44
C VAL A 60 14.05 -11.45 -1.65
N LYS A 61 14.65 -10.48 -0.96
CA LYS A 61 15.77 -10.68 -0.03
C LYS A 61 15.72 -9.61 1.06
N ASN A 62 15.90 -10.03 2.29
CA ASN A 62 16.06 -9.12 3.43
C ASN A 62 16.98 -9.76 4.46
N LYS A 63 18.08 -9.07 4.82
CA LYS A 63 19.02 -9.49 5.85
C LYS A 63 18.68 -8.97 7.24
N MET A 64 17.75 -7.97 7.30
CA MET A 64 17.41 -7.25 8.54
C MET A 64 16.10 -7.71 9.17
N ALA A 65 15.22 -8.36 8.39
CA ALA A 65 13.91 -8.84 8.84
C ALA A 65 13.45 -10.02 7.96
N PRO A 66 12.39 -10.76 8.33
CA PRO A 66 11.86 -11.85 7.52
C PRO A 66 11.52 -11.39 6.09
N PRO A 67 12.06 -12.07 5.06
CA PRO A 67 11.78 -11.75 3.66
C PRO A 67 10.40 -12.28 3.21
N PHE A 68 10.11 -12.15 1.92
CA PHE A 68 8.93 -12.67 1.22
C PHE A 68 7.60 -11.97 1.53
N LYS A 69 7.61 -10.89 2.28
CA LYS A 69 6.43 -10.02 2.43
C LYS A 69 6.11 -9.34 1.09
N GLN A 70 4.83 -9.05 0.90
CA GLN A 70 4.32 -8.37 -0.28
C GLN A 70 3.44 -7.20 0.16
N ALA A 71 3.43 -6.15 -0.65
CA ALA A 71 2.54 -5.02 -0.52
C ALA A 71 2.00 -4.63 -1.90
N GLU A 72 0.76 -4.22 -1.97
CA GLU A 72 0.11 -3.73 -3.18
C GLU A 72 -0.45 -2.35 -2.90
N PHE A 73 -0.17 -1.41 -3.79
CA PHE A 73 -0.64 -0.04 -3.66
C PHE A 73 -0.79 0.63 -5.02
N ASP A 74 -1.53 1.72 -5.04
CA ASP A 74 -1.78 2.53 -6.23
C ASP A 74 -0.75 3.64 -6.34
N ILE A 75 -0.23 3.85 -7.54
CA ILE A 75 0.61 4.99 -7.89
C ILE A 75 -0.16 5.84 -8.89
N ASN A 76 -0.56 7.03 -8.49
CA ASN A 76 -1.22 8.00 -9.35
C ASN A 76 -0.18 8.85 -10.08
N PHE A 77 -0.39 9.10 -11.36
CA PHE A 77 0.53 9.89 -12.17
C PHE A 77 0.59 11.33 -11.65
N GLY A 78 1.80 11.87 -11.49
CA GLY A 78 2.05 13.21 -10.97
C GLY A 78 1.86 13.38 -9.46
N LEU A 79 1.14 12.47 -8.78
CA LEU A 79 0.86 12.56 -7.34
C LEU A 79 1.64 11.53 -6.50
N GLY A 80 2.05 10.39 -7.10
CA GLY A 80 2.75 9.33 -6.40
C GLY A 80 1.82 8.30 -5.75
N ILE A 81 2.25 7.71 -4.63
CA ILE A 81 1.51 6.65 -3.94
C ILE A 81 0.21 7.21 -3.35
N SER A 82 -0.92 6.54 -3.63
CA SER A 82 -2.24 6.89 -3.10
C SER A 82 -2.37 6.42 -1.66
N ARG A 83 -2.12 7.34 -0.72
CA ARG A 83 -2.21 7.07 0.71
C ARG A 83 -3.63 6.73 1.15
N GLU A 84 -4.62 7.44 0.60
CA GLU A 84 -6.03 7.23 0.91
C GLU A 84 -6.54 5.88 0.41
N GLY A 85 -6.06 5.45 -0.76
CA GLY A 85 -6.41 4.14 -1.32
C GLY A 85 -5.88 3.00 -0.48
N GLU A 86 -4.61 3.09 -0.05
CA GLU A 86 -3.99 2.09 0.81
C GLU A 86 -4.65 2.06 2.20
N LEU A 87 -4.91 3.23 2.78
CA LEU A 87 -5.60 3.35 4.07
C LEU A 87 -6.98 2.68 4.02
N LEU A 88 -7.76 2.92 2.95
CA LEU A 88 -9.08 2.33 2.78
C LEU A 88 -9.00 0.80 2.65
N ASP A 89 -8.10 0.29 1.80
CA ASP A 89 -7.94 -1.14 1.56
C ASP A 89 -7.55 -1.87 2.86
N LEU A 90 -6.55 -1.36 3.59
CA LEU A 90 -6.10 -1.93 4.86
C LEU A 90 -7.19 -1.83 5.95
N ALA A 91 -7.94 -0.73 6.00
CA ALA A 91 -9.02 -0.57 6.96
C ALA A 91 -10.18 -1.55 6.72
N VAL A 92 -10.45 -1.90 5.47
CA VAL A 92 -11.42 -2.95 5.12
C VAL A 92 -10.89 -4.33 5.53
N ASP A 93 -9.62 -4.63 5.24
CA ASP A 93 -9.00 -5.91 5.60
C ASP A 93 -8.99 -6.14 7.13
N HIS A 94 -8.79 -5.07 7.90
CA HIS A 94 -8.83 -5.10 9.37
C HIS A 94 -10.24 -4.90 9.96
N LYS A 95 -11.29 -4.84 9.12
CA LYS A 95 -12.71 -4.67 9.54
C LYS A 95 -12.97 -3.39 10.34
N ILE A 96 -12.15 -2.37 10.16
CA ILE A 96 -12.36 -1.02 10.71
C ILE A 96 -13.34 -0.25 9.84
N VAL A 97 -13.22 -0.43 8.51
CA VAL A 97 -14.20 0.05 7.54
C VAL A 97 -15.04 -1.12 7.06
N GLU A 98 -16.35 -0.96 7.11
CA GLU A 98 -17.29 -1.94 6.60
C GLU A 98 -17.55 -1.70 5.11
N LYS A 99 -17.52 -2.80 4.34
CA LYS A 99 -17.88 -2.79 2.92
C LYS A 99 -19.17 -3.57 2.73
N SER A 100 -20.24 -2.88 2.38
CA SER A 100 -21.54 -3.48 2.05
C SER A 100 -21.86 -3.24 0.57
N GLY A 101 -21.68 -4.27 -0.25
CA GLY A 101 -21.77 -4.15 -1.71
C GLY A 101 -20.75 -3.18 -2.25
N SER A 102 -21.21 -2.05 -2.84
CA SER A 102 -20.36 -0.97 -3.32
C SER A 102 -20.12 0.16 -2.31
N TRP A 103 -20.76 0.11 -1.14
CA TRP A 103 -20.67 1.16 -0.13
C TRP A 103 -19.59 0.87 0.89
N PHE A 104 -18.88 1.94 1.28
CA PHE A 104 -17.90 1.92 2.36
C PHE A 104 -18.40 2.79 3.51
N SER A 105 -18.32 2.29 4.75
CA SER A 105 -18.75 2.99 5.96
C SER A 105 -17.73 2.82 7.09
N TYR A 106 -17.56 3.88 7.86
CA TYR A 106 -16.71 3.91 9.03
C TYR A 106 -17.55 4.32 10.24
N GLY A 107 -17.87 3.36 11.11
CA GLY A 107 -18.85 3.55 12.17
C GLY A 107 -20.23 3.94 11.60
N GLN A 108 -20.71 5.10 11.94
CA GLN A 108 -22.01 5.62 11.43
C GLN A 108 -21.86 6.48 10.16
N GLU A 109 -20.64 6.76 9.74
CA GLU A 109 -20.38 7.64 8.60
C GLU A 109 -20.21 6.85 7.31
N ARG A 110 -20.88 7.29 6.26
CA ARG A 110 -20.72 6.75 4.92
C ARG A 110 -19.58 7.45 4.21
N LEU A 111 -18.52 6.72 3.88
CA LEU A 111 -17.36 7.25 3.16
C LEU A 111 -17.65 7.47 1.68
N GLY A 112 -18.51 6.63 1.08
CA GLY A 112 -18.91 6.77 -0.32
C GLY A 112 -19.27 5.48 -1.01
N GLN A 113 -19.84 5.63 -2.21
CA GLN A 113 -20.12 4.50 -3.09
C GLN A 113 -18.95 4.28 -4.04
N GLY A 114 -18.32 3.13 -3.96
CA GLY A 114 -17.13 2.79 -4.73
C GLY A 114 -15.83 3.30 -4.10
N ARG A 115 -14.74 2.66 -4.50
CA ARG A 115 -13.41 2.91 -3.94
C ARG A 115 -12.92 4.33 -4.21
N GLU A 116 -13.15 4.85 -5.42
CA GLU A 116 -12.67 6.18 -5.81
C GLU A 116 -13.40 7.30 -5.05
N ASN A 117 -14.74 7.23 -4.92
CA ASN A 117 -15.48 8.20 -4.14
C ASN A 117 -15.08 8.20 -2.66
N SER A 118 -14.82 7.02 -2.09
CA SER A 118 -14.34 6.90 -0.71
C SER A 118 -12.93 7.49 -0.54
N LYS A 119 -12.04 7.34 -1.52
CA LYS A 119 -10.72 7.99 -1.54
C LYS A 119 -10.84 9.52 -1.57
N HIS A 120 -11.72 10.06 -2.43
CA HIS A 120 -11.98 11.49 -2.48
C HIS A 120 -12.52 12.00 -1.14
N PHE A 121 -13.50 11.31 -0.56
CA PHE A 121 -14.03 11.65 0.75
C PHE A 121 -12.93 11.70 1.84
N LEU A 122 -12.05 10.71 1.90
CA LEU A 122 -10.94 10.67 2.86
C LEU A 122 -9.90 11.76 2.60
N ARG A 123 -9.74 12.20 1.35
CA ARG A 123 -8.86 13.32 1.00
C ARG A 123 -9.41 14.63 1.52
N ASP A 124 -10.72 14.85 1.37
CA ASP A 124 -11.38 16.09 1.76
C ASP A 124 -11.63 16.18 3.27
N ASN A 125 -11.82 15.01 3.93
CA ASN A 125 -12.08 14.91 5.37
C ASN A 125 -10.84 14.41 6.13
N THR A 126 -9.90 15.32 6.38
CA THR A 126 -8.62 15.01 7.03
C THR A 126 -8.77 14.48 8.45
N ASP A 127 -9.81 14.91 9.17
CA ASP A 127 -10.07 14.48 10.56
C ASP A 127 -10.47 13.02 10.63
N ILE A 128 -11.38 12.59 9.74
CA ILE A 128 -11.82 11.19 9.63
C ILE A 128 -10.65 10.32 9.18
N ARG A 129 -9.90 10.80 8.18
CA ARG A 129 -8.68 10.13 7.73
C ARG A 129 -7.67 9.94 8.87
N GLY A 130 -7.45 10.97 9.69
CA GLY A 130 -6.53 10.91 10.83
C GLY A 130 -6.98 9.90 11.89
N LYS A 131 -8.27 9.87 12.23
CA LYS A 131 -8.85 8.88 13.15
C LYS A 131 -8.69 7.47 12.62
N LEU A 132 -9.08 7.24 11.37
CA LEU A 132 -8.98 5.94 10.70
C LEU A 132 -7.54 5.44 10.62
N GLU A 133 -6.59 6.34 10.28
CA GLU A 133 -5.16 6.01 10.23
C GLU A 133 -4.61 5.64 11.61
N HIS A 134 -5.03 6.36 12.66
CA HIS A 134 -4.60 6.06 14.02
C HIS A 134 -5.14 4.70 14.49
N GLU A 135 -6.43 4.45 14.28
CA GLU A 135 -7.07 3.19 14.64
C GLU A 135 -6.44 2.00 13.90
N LEU A 136 -6.15 2.17 12.61
CA LEU A 136 -5.43 1.17 11.83
C LEU A 136 -4.02 0.92 12.37
N LYS A 137 -3.27 1.97 12.73
CA LYS A 137 -1.94 1.82 13.35
C LYS A 137 -1.99 1.09 14.69
N VAL A 138 -3.03 1.30 15.47
CA VAL A 138 -3.27 0.56 16.72
C VAL A 138 -3.56 -0.91 16.43
N ALA A 139 -4.43 -1.19 15.46
CA ALA A 139 -4.77 -2.56 15.04
C ALA A 139 -3.55 -3.31 14.51
N LEU A 140 -2.64 -2.62 13.83
CA LEU A 140 -1.36 -3.16 13.33
C LEU A 140 -0.27 -3.27 14.41
N GLY A 141 -0.52 -2.79 15.64
CA GLY A 141 0.46 -2.78 16.73
C GLY A 141 1.60 -1.78 16.55
N ILE A 142 1.44 -0.79 15.65
CA ILE A 142 2.44 0.24 15.35
C ILE A 142 2.30 1.44 16.29
N ALA A 143 1.08 1.72 16.76
CA ALA A 143 0.78 2.81 17.67
C ALA A 143 0.07 2.32 18.94
N LYS A 144 0.21 3.08 20.03
CA LYS A 144 -0.58 2.83 21.25
C LYS A 144 -2.00 3.37 21.08
N PRO A 145 -3.02 2.71 21.68
CA PRO A 145 -4.39 3.26 21.68
C PRO A 145 -4.38 4.65 22.33
N LEU A 146 -5.17 5.58 21.78
CA LEU A 146 -5.43 6.84 22.46
C LEU A 146 -6.10 6.53 23.78
N GLN A 147 -5.46 6.91 24.89
CA GLN A 147 -6.13 6.90 26.19
C GLN A 147 -7.31 7.87 26.08
N LYS A 148 -8.53 7.38 26.27
CA LYS A 148 -9.66 8.26 26.54
C LYS A 148 -9.27 9.09 27.76
N VAL A 149 -9.05 10.38 27.56
CA VAL A 149 -9.03 11.32 28.66
C VAL A 149 -10.49 11.34 29.11
N GLU A 150 -10.81 10.58 30.17
CA GLU A 150 -12.03 10.78 30.91
C GLU A 150 -11.94 12.20 31.43
N ALA A 151 -12.80 13.05 30.91
CA ALA A 151 -13.04 14.36 31.49
C ALA A 151 -13.47 14.09 32.93
N ALA A 152 -12.57 14.33 33.87
CA ALA A 152 -12.92 14.44 35.27
C ALA A 152 -13.86 15.65 35.35
N GLU A 153 -15.15 15.37 35.42
CA GLU A 153 -16.12 16.34 35.86
C GLU A 153 -15.73 16.72 37.30
N ALA A 154 -15.26 17.94 37.42
CA ALA A 154 -15.07 18.57 38.71
C ALA A 154 -16.44 18.74 39.34
N SER A 155 -16.61 18.08 40.50
CA SER A 155 -17.62 18.42 41.51
C SER A 155 -17.26 19.73 42.15
#